data_4f72a5d5bebe55234f54ad669c8dc7e6
#
_entry.id   4f72a5d5bebe55234f54ad669c8dc7e6
#
_cell.length_a   1.000
_cell.length_b   1.000
_cell.length_c   1.000
_cell.angle_alpha   90.00
_cell.angle_beta   90.00
_cell.angle_gamma   90.00
#
_symmetry.space_group_name_H-M   'P 1'
#
loop_
_entity.id
_entity.type
_entity.pdbx_description
1 polymer ?
#
loop_
_entity_poly.entity_id
_entity_poly.type
_entity_poly.pdbx_seq_one_letter_code
_entity_poly.pdbx_strand_id
1 'polypeptide(L)'
;LSFSVNILNFIWHGFHYPNSLPCRQSFIYIFLILVLCYEAWLHRAASSVKEVNASFGMAIAFLLVAQKVVTDDAIHFSVFYLSGLFVLLYYCFLYTERTRTKRAHQWTVLAMLVIVSVEATLNMAVTSVTTTSRTAYVSDNKDVEKLVQAVRAEDDSFYRFEKITRKTKDDGAWMNFPSVSLFS
;
A
#
# COMPACT_ATOMS: atom_id res chain seq x y z
N LEU A 1 10.69 8.95 8.57
CA LEU A 1 11.19 9.21 9.95
C LEU A 1 10.05 9.32 10.95
N SER A 2 8.99 10.16 10.72
CA SER A 2 7.93 10.39 11.73
C SER A 2 7.14 9.14 12.12
N PHE A 3 7.00 8.15 11.22
CA PHE A 3 6.31 6.89 11.49
C PHE A 3 7.21 5.79 12.05
N SER A 4 8.52 5.93 11.89
CA SER A 4 9.51 4.95 12.33
C SER A 4 10.12 5.29 13.69
N VAL A 5 9.92 6.50 14.20
CA VAL A 5 10.40 6.94 15.52
C VAL A 5 9.29 6.74 16.55
N ASN A 6 9.53 5.88 17.54
CA ASN A 6 8.52 5.49 18.54
C ASN A 6 7.81 6.67 19.21
N ILE A 7 8.55 7.71 19.59
CA ILE A 7 7.99 8.90 20.25
C ILE A 7 7.04 9.64 19.28
N LEU A 8 7.44 9.84 18.03
CA LEU A 8 6.61 10.52 17.05
C LEU A 8 5.38 9.69 16.68
N ASN A 9 5.54 8.37 16.55
CA ASN A 9 4.43 7.46 16.32
C ASN A 9 3.41 7.50 17.49
N PHE A 10 3.88 7.55 18.74
CA PHE A 10 3.05 7.72 19.92
C PHE A 10 2.26 9.04 19.91
N ILE A 11 2.91 10.15 19.57
CA ILE A 11 2.25 11.46 19.44
C ILE A 11 1.17 11.44 18.34
N TRP A 12 1.48 10.87 17.18
CA TRP A 12 0.55 10.77 16.06
C TRP A 12 -0.70 9.92 16.36
N HIS A 13 -0.59 8.97 17.29
CA HIS A 13 -1.71 8.13 17.74
C HIS A 13 -2.43 8.70 18.98
N GLY A 14 -2.31 10.01 19.24
CA GLY A 14 -2.96 10.65 20.35
C GLY A 14 -2.45 10.15 21.71
N PHE A 15 -1.13 10.01 21.84
CA PHE A 15 -0.45 9.52 23.04
C PHE A 15 -0.81 8.08 23.41
N HIS A 16 -1.08 7.25 22.41
CA HIS A 16 -1.33 5.82 22.57
C HIS A 16 -0.50 5.01 21.57
N TYR A 17 -0.05 3.81 21.95
CA TYR A 17 0.59 2.90 21.02
C TYR A 17 -0.46 2.09 20.23
N PRO A 18 -0.38 2.04 18.89
CA PRO A 18 -1.36 1.30 18.10
C PRO A 18 -1.19 -0.20 18.33
N ASN A 19 -2.28 -0.86 18.72
CA ASN A 19 -2.34 -2.30 18.73
C ASN A 19 -2.66 -2.81 17.33
N SER A 20 -1.79 -3.63 16.75
CA SER A 20 -1.98 -4.40 15.51
C SER A 20 -2.00 -3.68 14.16
N LEU A 21 -2.17 -2.38 14.06
CA LEU A 21 -2.15 -1.62 12.80
C LEU A 21 -1.23 -0.40 12.93
N PRO A 22 0.06 -0.56 12.66
CA PRO A 22 1.00 0.56 12.68
C PRO A 22 0.67 1.55 11.57
N CYS A 23 1.00 2.82 11.79
CA CYS A 23 0.93 3.88 10.79
C CYS A 23 -0.47 4.16 10.20
N ARG A 24 -1.55 4.01 10.98
CA ARG A 24 -2.92 4.32 10.53
C ARG A 24 -3.06 5.74 9.96
N GLN A 25 -2.33 6.70 10.50
CA GLN A 25 -2.33 8.11 10.06
C GLN A 25 -1.56 8.34 8.74
N SER A 26 -0.97 7.31 8.14
CA SER A 26 -0.24 7.44 6.87
C SER A 26 -1.08 8.02 5.74
N PHE A 27 -2.42 7.88 5.79
CA PHE A 27 -3.33 8.47 4.80
C PHE A 27 -3.25 10.00 4.76
N ILE A 28 -2.99 10.66 5.89
CA ILE A 28 -2.80 12.13 5.95
C ILE A 28 -1.52 12.50 5.18
N TYR A 29 -0.45 11.72 5.37
CA TYR A 29 0.81 11.92 4.67
C TYR A 29 0.68 11.67 3.16
N ILE A 30 -0.04 10.60 2.79
CA ILE A 30 -0.33 10.29 1.38
C ILE A 30 -1.13 11.43 0.75
N PHE A 31 -2.17 11.94 1.45
CA PHE A 31 -2.95 13.08 0.98
C PHE A 31 -2.09 14.32 0.78
N LEU A 32 -1.21 14.65 1.73
CA LEU A 32 -0.28 15.78 1.59
C LEU A 32 0.63 15.62 0.36
N ILE A 33 1.20 14.43 0.14
CA ILE A 33 2.02 14.15 -1.05
C ILE A 33 1.19 14.35 -2.33
N LEU A 34 -0.05 13.86 -2.39
CA LEU A 34 -0.92 14.03 -3.54
C LEU A 34 -1.20 15.51 -3.83
N VAL A 35 -1.44 16.32 -2.78
CA VAL A 35 -1.61 17.78 -2.93
C VAL A 35 -0.34 18.43 -3.48
N LEU A 36 0.84 18.08 -2.96
CA LEU A 36 2.11 18.60 -3.47
C LEU A 36 2.39 18.16 -4.91
N CYS A 37 2.05 16.93 -5.28
CA CYS A 37 2.15 16.44 -6.66
C CYS A 37 1.21 17.21 -7.58
N TYR A 38 -0.02 17.49 -7.14
CA TYR A 38 -0.98 18.27 -7.90
C TYR A 38 -0.52 19.73 -8.09
N GLU A 39 -0.03 20.38 -7.06
CA GLU A 39 0.57 21.72 -7.13
C GLU A 39 1.78 21.75 -8.09
N ALA A 40 2.67 20.78 -7.99
CA ALA A 40 3.80 20.64 -8.90
C ALA A 40 3.32 20.44 -10.36
N TRP A 41 2.25 19.66 -10.57
CA TRP A 41 1.64 19.47 -11.87
C TRP A 41 1.05 20.75 -12.45
N LEU A 42 0.33 21.55 -11.65
CA LEU A 42 -0.21 22.83 -12.08
C LEU A 42 0.90 23.81 -12.52
N HIS A 43 2.02 23.82 -11.80
CA HIS A 43 3.15 24.72 -12.06
C HIS A 43 4.21 24.13 -13.00
N ARG A 44 4.00 22.90 -13.52
CA ARG A 44 4.98 22.20 -14.36
C ARG A 44 5.46 23.02 -15.57
N ALA A 45 4.58 23.85 -16.16
CA ALA A 45 4.92 24.71 -17.29
C ALA A 45 5.90 25.84 -16.92
N ALA A 46 6.01 26.23 -15.66
CA ALA A 46 6.92 27.25 -15.18
C ALA A 46 8.31 26.68 -14.83
N SER A 47 8.43 25.36 -14.59
CA SER A 47 9.69 24.74 -14.18
C SER A 47 10.74 24.78 -15.30
N SER A 48 11.97 25.07 -15.00
CA SER A 48 13.09 25.05 -15.94
C SER A 48 13.60 23.62 -16.17
N VAL A 49 14.32 23.40 -17.29
CA VAL A 49 14.99 22.11 -17.54
C VAL A 49 16.01 21.78 -16.44
N LYS A 50 16.65 22.78 -15.85
CA LYS A 50 17.60 22.58 -14.74
C LYS A 50 16.90 22.03 -13.49
N GLU A 51 15.72 22.52 -13.18
CA GLU A 51 14.90 22.03 -12.04
C GLU A 51 14.41 20.61 -12.27
N VAL A 52 13.96 20.28 -13.47
CA VAL A 52 13.58 18.91 -13.84
C VAL A 52 14.77 17.94 -13.70
N ASN A 53 15.95 18.33 -14.20
CA ASN A 53 17.15 17.51 -14.07
C ASN A 53 17.60 17.36 -12.61
N ALA A 54 17.53 18.42 -11.81
CA ALA A 54 17.87 18.38 -10.39
C ALA A 54 16.90 17.48 -9.61
N SER A 55 15.60 17.57 -9.87
CA SER A 55 14.57 16.72 -9.25
C SER A 55 14.77 15.24 -9.59
N PHE A 56 15.09 14.94 -10.86
CA PHE A 56 15.42 13.59 -11.27
C PHE A 56 16.66 13.07 -10.55
N GLY A 57 17.74 13.85 -10.51
CA GLY A 57 18.97 13.49 -9.80
C GLY A 57 18.73 13.23 -8.30
N MET A 58 17.92 14.07 -7.65
CA MET A 58 17.54 13.87 -6.23
C MET A 58 16.71 12.61 -6.03
N ALA A 59 15.76 12.31 -6.93
CA ALA A 59 14.93 11.11 -6.84
C ALA A 59 15.79 9.83 -6.99
N ILE A 60 16.71 9.79 -7.95
CA ILE A 60 17.64 8.67 -8.13
C ILE A 60 18.57 8.54 -6.92
N ALA A 61 19.14 9.64 -6.43
CA ALA A 61 19.99 9.61 -5.24
C ALA A 61 19.22 9.08 -4.01
N PHE A 62 17.96 9.48 -3.84
CA PHE A 62 17.10 8.96 -2.78
C PHE A 62 16.88 7.45 -2.92
N LEU A 63 16.59 6.94 -4.13
CA LEU A 63 16.39 5.50 -4.36
C LEU A 63 17.67 4.71 -4.06
N LEU A 64 18.84 5.20 -4.44
CA LEU A 64 20.12 4.54 -4.16
C LEU A 64 20.42 4.50 -2.65
N VAL A 65 20.14 5.59 -1.94
CA VAL A 65 20.29 5.63 -0.47
C VAL A 65 19.28 4.70 0.19
N ALA A 66 18.02 4.75 -0.24
CA ALA A 66 16.97 3.88 0.29
C ALA A 66 17.31 2.40 0.11
N GLN A 67 17.79 2.01 -1.08
CA GLN A 67 18.24 0.65 -1.37
C GLN A 67 19.35 0.17 -0.40
N LYS A 68 20.24 1.09 0.00
CA LYS A 68 21.36 0.76 0.89
C LYS A 68 20.97 0.70 2.36
N VAL A 69 19.97 1.50 2.75
CA VAL A 69 19.54 1.65 4.16
C VAL A 69 18.44 0.67 4.53
N VAL A 70 17.57 0.33 3.58
CA VAL A 70 16.47 -0.62 3.82
C VAL A 70 17.01 -2.04 3.80
N THR A 71 16.97 -2.69 4.95
CA THR A 71 17.43 -4.07 5.17
C THR A 71 16.28 -5.04 5.42
N ASP A 72 15.03 -4.63 5.14
CA ASP A 72 13.85 -5.46 5.33
C ASP A 72 13.73 -6.49 4.20
N ASP A 73 13.78 -7.77 4.55
CA ASP A 73 13.66 -8.90 3.60
C ASP A 73 12.32 -8.93 2.85
N ALA A 74 11.29 -8.24 3.37
CA ALA A 74 10.00 -8.10 2.69
C ALA A 74 10.07 -7.17 1.46
N ILE A 75 11.11 -6.33 1.36
CA ILE A 75 11.29 -5.41 0.24
C ILE A 75 12.31 -5.98 -0.74
N HIS A 76 11.82 -6.69 -1.74
CA HIS A 76 12.66 -7.26 -2.78
C HIS A 76 13.42 -6.19 -3.57
N PHE A 77 14.64 -6.49 -3.95
CA PHE A 77 15.50 -5.60 -4.72
C PHE A 77 14.87 -5.11 -6.04
N SER A 78 14.00 -5.91 -6.64
CA SER A 78 13.23 -5.56 -7.84
C SER A 78 12.35 -4.31 -7.67
N VAL A 79 11.91 -3.99 -6.44
CA VAL A 79 11.11 -2.79 -6.16
C VAL A 79 11.90 -1.52 -6.47
N PHE A 80 13.18 -1.48 -6.11
CA PHE A 80 14.04 -0.32 -6.38
C PHE A 80 14.28 -0.12 -7.88
N TYR A 81 14.47 -1.19 -8.64
CA TYR A 81 14.61 -1.09 -10.11
C TYR A 81 13.32 -0.64 -10.78
N LEU A 82 12.19 -1.18 -10.34
CA LEU A 82 10.90 -0.80 -10.88
C LEU A 82 10.59 0.67 -10.58
N SER A 83 10.85 1.12 -9.35
CA SER A 83 10.73 2.53 -8.96
C SER A 83 11.64 3.43 -9.78
N GLY A 84 12.89 3.01 -10.00
CA GLY A 84 13.84 3.74 -10.87
C GLY A 84 13.36 3.84 -12.31
N LEU A 85 12.75 2.78 -12.84
CA LEU A 85 12.13 2.79 -14.18
C LEU A 85 11.00 3.82 -14.26
N PHE A 86 10.08 3.86 -13.29
CA PHE A 86 9.02 4.86 -13.28
C PHE A 86 9.55 6.28 -13.13
N VAL A 87 10.54 6.51 -12.27
CA VAL A 87 11.20 7.83 -12.15
C VAL A 87 11.80 8.25 -13.49
N LEU A 88 12.43 7.32 -14.23
CA LEU A 88 12.98 7.59 -15.56
C LEU A 88 11.85 7.91 -16.57
N LEU A 89 10.75 7.18 -16.56
CA LEU A 89 9.61 7.44 -17.44
C LEU A 89 9.00 8.82 -17.18
N TYR A 90 8.83 9.20 -15.92
CA TYR A 90 8.35 10.55 -15.53
C TYR A 90 9.32 11.63 -15.93
N TYR A 91 10.63 11.40 -15.78
CA TYR A 91 11.66 12.33 -16.26
C TYR A 91 11.58 12.51 -17.77
N CYS A 92 11.56 11.44 -18.55
CA CYS A 92 11.45 11.50 -20.00
C CYS A 92 10.18 12.25 -20.43
N PHE A 93 9.07 12.01 -19.73
CA PHE A 93 7.82 12.72 -19.96
C PHE A 93 7.97 14.23 -19.72
N LEU A 94 8.42 14.66 -18.55
CA LEU A 94 8.58 16.06 -18.18
C LEU A 94 9.59 16.77 -19.10
N TYR A 95 10.68 16.09 -19.47
CA TYR A 95 11.68 16.62 -20.38
C TYR A 95 11.13 16.81 -21.80
N THR A 96 10.37 15.84 -22.32
CA THR A 96 9.75 15.93 -23.65
C THR A 96 8.65 16.95 -23.72
N GLU A 97 7.85 17.13 -22.65
CA GLU A 97 6.83 18.16 -22.57
C GLU A 97 7.44 19.57 -22.73
N ARG A 98 8.66 19.77 -22.20
CA ARG A 98 9.38 21.04 -22.28
C ARG A 98 9.92 21.35 -23.68
N THR A 99 10.28 20.34 -24.44
CA THR A 99 10.97 20.50 -25.73
C THR A 99 10.02 20.46 -26.92
N ARG A 100 8.74 20.13 -26.74
CA ARG A 100 7.79 19.92 -27.85
C ARG A 100 6.76 21.05 -28.04
N THR A 101 6.23 21.14 -29.27
CA THR A 101 5.19 22.07 -29.70
C THR A 101 3.80 21.69 -29.18
N LYS A 102 2.89 22.68 -29.10
CA LYS A 102 1.52 22.58 -28.54
C LYS A 102 0.67 21.38 -29.03
N ARG A 103 0.91 20.88 -30.24
CA ARG A 103 0.14 19.75 -30.82
C ARG A 103 0.50 18.40 -30.18
N ALA A 104 1.67 18.29 -29.60
CA ALA A 104 2.14 17.09 -28.90
C ALA A 104 1.59 16.99 -27.45
N HIS A 105 1.03 18.07 -26.91
CA HIS A 105 0.59 18.14 -25.53
C HIS A 105 -0.49 17.11 -25.15
N GLN A 106 -1.50 16.90 -26.02
CA GLN A 106 -2.57 15.94 -25.74
C GLN A 106 -2.05 14.49 -25.64
N TRP A 107 -1.16 14.11 -26.55
CA TRP A 107 -0.52 12.79 -26.51
C TRP A 107 0.38 12.60 -25.30
N THR A 108 1.01 13.68 -24.85
CA THR A 108 1.86 13.67 -23.65
C THR A 108 1.02 13.44 -22.39
N VAL A 109 -0.14 14.12 -22.26
CA VAL A 109 -1.06 13.88 -21.14
C VAL A 109 -1.61 12.45 -21.14
N LEU A 110 -1.98 11.92 -22.30
CA LEU A 110 -2.45 10.54 -22.42
C LEU A 110 -1.34 9.54 -22.01
N ALA A 111 -0.10 9.76 -22.45
CA ALA A 111 1.03 8.92 -22.06
C ALA A 111 1.26 8.95 -20.53
N MET A 112 1.15 10.12 -19.91
CA MET A 112 1.25 10.25 -18.45
C MET A 112 0.16 9.45 -17.74
N LEU A 113 -1.10 9.55 -18.18
CA LEU A 113 -2.19 8.77 -17.62
C LEU A 113 -1.94 7.26 -17.72
N VAL A 114 -1.40 6.80 -18.83
CA VAL A 114 -1.02 5.39 -19.01
C VAL A 114 0.07 4.98 -18.03
N ILE A 115 1.14 5.79 -17.88
CA ILE A 115 2.24 5.49 -16.95
C ILE A 115 1.72 5.40 -15.52
N VAL A 116 0.94 6.39 -15.07
CA VAL A 116 0.35 6.41 -13.71
C VAL A 116 -0.58 5.21 -13.49
N SER A 117 -1.42 4.86 -14.50
CA SER A 117 -2.33 3.72 -14.40
C SER A 117 -1.59 2.39 -14.31
N VAL A 118 -0.52 2.21 -15.08
CA VAL A 118 0.33 1.01 -15.02
C VAL A 118 1.04 0.92 -13.68
N GLU A 119 1.63 2.02 -13.19
CA GLU A 119 2.28 2.07 -11.88
C GLU A 119 1.30 1.72 -10.75
N ALA A 120 0.12 2.36 -10.73
CA ALA A 120 -0.92 2.11 -9.72
C ALA A 120 -1.40 0.65 -9.78
N THR A 121 -1.59 0.08 -10.96
CA THR A 121 -2.00 -1.32 -11.14
C THR A 121 -0.93 -2.28 -10.64
N LEU A 122 0.33 -2.06 -10.99
CA LEU A 122 1.44 -2.89 -10.51
C LEU A 122 1.60 -2.80 -8.99
N ASN A 123 1.54 -1.60 -8.43
CA ASN A 123 1.60 -1.41 -6.98
C ASN A 123 0.44 -2.11 -6.27
N MET A 124 -0.77 -1.99 -6.77
CA MET A 124 -1.95 -2.67 -6.24
C MET A 124 -1.81 -4.20 -6.33
N ALA A 125 -1.33 -4.72 -7.46
CA ALA A 125 -1.12 -6.15 -7.65
C ALA A 125 -0.11 -6.72 -6.65
N VAL A 126 1.00 -6.02 -6.42
CA VAL A 126 2.05 -6.46 -5.50
C VAL A 126 1.64 -6.33 -4.03
N THR A 127 0.97 -5.24 -3.66
CA THR A 127 0.67 -4.93 -2.25
C THR A 127 -0.65 -5.51 -1.75
N SER A 128 -1.65 -5.71 -2.62
CA SER A 128 -3.02 -6.05 -2.20
C SER A 128 -3.49 -7.43 -2.67
N VAL A 129 -3.02 -7.91 -3.83
CA VAL A 129 -3.56 -9.14 -4.45
C VAL A 129 -2.85 -10.40 -3.97
N THR A 130 -1.61 -10.32 -3.54
CA THR A 130 -0.76 -11.49 -3.22
C THR A 130 -0.69 -11.84 -1.73
N THR A 131 -1.66 -11.43 -0.93
CA THR A 131 -1.61 -11.60 0.53
C THR A 131 -1.79 -13.03 0.99
N THR A 132 -2.68 -13.83 0.37
CA THR A 132 -2.94 -15.21 0.75
C THR A 132 -3.57 -15.99 -0.41
N SER A 133 -3.18 -17.25 -0.61
CA SER A 133 -3.85 -18.10 -1.60
C SER A 133 -5.26 -18.45 -1.12
N ARG A 134 -6.22 -18.47 -2.04
CA ARG A 134 -7.61 -18.84 -1.74
C ARG A 134 -7.70 -20.22 -1.10
N THR A 135 -6.91 -21.18 -1.56
CA THR A 135 -6.89 -22.54 -1.04
C THR A 135 -6.46 -22.58 0.42
N ALA A 136 -5.40 -21.85 0.78
CA ALA A 136 -4.94 -21.75 2.16
C ALA A 136 -5.96 -21.01 3.05
N TYR A 137 -6.64 -20.01 2.50
CA TYR A 137 -7.63 -19.23 3.24
C TYR A 137 -8.86 -20.06 3.64
N VAL A 138 -9.36 -20.93 2.74
CA VAL A 138 -10.57 -21.73 2.97
C VAL A 138 -10.30 -23.17 3.46
N SER A 139 -9.04 -23.57 3.68
CA SER A 139 -8.67 -24.95 3.96
C SER A 139 -9.40 -25.58 5.15
N ASP A 140 -9.62 -24.81 6.22
CA ASP A 140 -10.20 -25.32 7.48
C ASP A 140 -11.74 -25.16 7.56
N ASN A 141 -12.36 -24.49 6.59
CA ASN A 141 -13.78 -24.14 6.69
C ASN A 141 -14.67 -25.37 6.86
N LYS A 142 -14.41 -26.44 6.08
CA LYS A 142 -15.21 -27.66 6.13
C LYS A 142 -15.05 -28.42 7.46
N ASP A 143 -13.88 -28.38 8.06
CA ASP A 143 -13.63 -29.08 9.31
C ASP A 143 -14.22 -28.32 10.50
N VAL A 144 -14.12 -26.98 10.48
CA VAL A 144 -14.78 -26.12 11.46
C VAL A 144 -16.31 -26.27 11.36
N GLU A 145 -16.86 -26.28 10.14
CA GLU A 145 -18.29 -26.48 9.92
C GLU A 145 -18.80 -27.82 10.50
N LYS A 146 -18.07 -28.91 10.26
CA LYS A 146 -18.40 -30.24 10.83
C LYS A 146 -18.39 -30.23 12.37
N LEU A 147 -17.37 -29.59 12.98
CA LEU A 147 -17.28 -29.47 14.42
C LEU A 147 -18.43 -28.65 15.01
N VAL A 148 -18.76 -27.52 14.39
CA VAL A 148 -19.89 -26.67 14.81
C VAL A 148 -21.21 -27.42 14.69
N GLN A 149 -21.43 -28.18 13.59
CA GLN A 149 -22.62 -28.98 13.40
C GLN A 149 -22.72 -30.11 14.43
N ALA A 150 -21.63 -30.80 14.76
CA ALA A 150 -21.60 -31.85 15.77
C ALA A 150 -22.00 -31.32 17.15
N VAL A 151 -21.46 -30.17 17.57
CA VAL A 151 -21.82 -29.56 18.86
C VAL A 151 -23.28 -29.09 18.86
N ARG A 152 -23.77 -28.50 17.77
CA ARG A 152 -25.20 -28.10 17.66
C ARG A 152 -26.17 -29.29 17.71
N ALA A 153 -25.71 -30.48 17.29
CA ALA A 153 -26.53 -31.68 17.37
C ALA A 153 -26.65 -32.24 18.80
N GLU A 154 -25.69 -31.97 19.67
CA GLU A 154 -25.65 -32.44 21.05
C GLU A 154 -26.25 -31.41 22.02
N ASP A 155 -26.08 -30.11 21.77
CA ASP A 155 -26.52 -29.04 22.65
C ASP A 155 -27.15 -27.90 21.86
N ASP A 156 -28.46 -27.67 22.07
CA ASP A 156 -29.24 -26.59 21.45
C ASP A 156 -29.31 -25.33 22.33
N SER A 157 -28.54 -25.27 23.42
CA SER A 157 -28.47 -24.11 24.29
C SER A 157 -27.65 -22.97 23.67
N PHE A 158 -27.74 -21.78 24.26
CA PHE A 158 -26.90 -20.64 23.81
C PHE A 158 -25.49 -20.77 24.33
N TYR A 159 -24.54 -20.98 23.42
CA TYR A 159 -23.09 -21.05 23.71
C TYR A 159 -22.29 -20.26 22.70
N ARG A 160 -21.01 -20.02 23.01
CA ARG A 160 -20.06 -19.37 22.14
C ARG A 160 -18.81 -20.22 21.99
N PHE A 161 -18.30 -20.26 20.76
CA PHE A 161 -17.05 -20.94 20.44
C PHE A 161 -15.87 -19.96 20.41
N GLU A 162 -14.71 -20.50 20.66
CA GLU A 162 -13.46 -19.80 20.44
C GLU A 162 -12.49 -20.70 19.69
N LYS A 163 -11.96 -20.24 18.57
CA LYS A 163 -10.95 -20.91 17.81
C LYS A 163 -9.57 -20.50 18.34
N ILE A 164 -8.80 -21.46 18.89
CA ILE A 164 -7.50 -21.21 19.48
C ILE A 164 -6.51 -20.69 18.42
N THR A 165 -6.45 -21.36 17.25
CA THR A 165 -5.63 -20.95 16.12
C THR A 165 -6.48 -20.17 15.12
N ARG A 166 -6.37 -18.86 15.13
CA ARG A 166 -7.14 -17.97 14.27
C ARG A 166 -6.43 -17.72 12.95
N LYS A 167 -7.18 -17.66 11.85
CA LYS A 167 -6.71 -17.15 10.56
C LYS A 167 -6.93 -15.65 10.45
N THR A 168 -8.09 -15.20 10.93
CA THR A 168 -8.46 -13.79 10.98
C THR A 168 -9.06 -13.46 12.35
N LYS A 169 -9.19 -12.18 12.66
CA LYS A 169 -9.89 -11.75 13.88
C LYS A 169 -11.40 -11.95 13.81
N ASP A 170 -11.91 -12.25 12.63
CA ASP A 170 -13.34 -12.38 12.33
C ASP A 170 -13.70 -13.81 11.85
N ASP A 171 -12.95 -14.80 12.30
CA ASP A 171 -13.17 -16.21 11.95
C ASP A 171 -14.59 -16.68 12.30
N GLY A 172 -15.18 -16.18 13.39
CA GLY A 172 -16.55 -16.49 13.79
C GLY A 172 -17.59 -16.08 12.76
N ALA A 173 -17.51 -14.85 12.24
CA ALA A 173 -18.40 -14.38 11.19
C ALA A 173 -18.14 -15.11 9.86
N TRP A 174 -16.87 -15.31 9.53
CA TRP A 174 -16.45 -16.00 8.30
C TRP A 174 -16.93 -17.46 8.25
N MET A 175 -16.83 -18.19 9.37
CA MET A 175 -17.15 -19.62 9.47
C MET A 175 -18.54 -19.89 10.06
N ASN A 176 -19.34 -18.83 10.23
CA ASN A 176 -20.74 -18.88 10.71
C ASN A 176 -20.94 -19.59 12.05
N PHE A 177 -20.16 -19.20 13.05
CA PHE A 177 -20.37 -19.66 14.42
C PHE A 177 -20.36 -18.49 15.42
N PRO A 178 -21.14 -18.59 16.53
CA PRO A 178 -21.13 -17.57 17.57
C PRO A 178 -19.77 -17.56 18.29
N SER A 179 -19.03 -16.45 18.18
CA SER A 179 -17.69 -16.28 18.75
C SER A 179 -17.70 -15.34 19.95
N VAL A 180 -16.72 -15.54 20.85
CA VAL A 180 -16.45 -14.61 21.95
C VAL A 180 -15.63 -13.43 21.46
N SER A 181 -14.72 -13.68 20.54
CA SER A 181 -13.86 -12.63 19.96
C SER A 181 -14.48 -12.07 18.70
N LEU A 182 -14.65 -10.77 18.71
CA LEU A 182 -15.01 -9.97 17.55
C LEU A 182 -13.85 -9.05 17.18
N PHE A 183 -13.86 -8.59 15.95
CA PHE A 183 -12.99 -7.50 15.54
C PHE A 183 -13.45 -6.23 16.26
N SER A 184 -12.62 -5.70 17.13
CA SER A 184 -12.83 -4.41 17.81
C SER A 184 -11.76 -3.42 17.40
#